data_d6d5cfbb2d6eff8bb428dc447dfbc6d7
#
_entry.id   d6d5cfbb2d6eff8bb428dc447dfbc6d7
#
_cell.length_a   1.000
_cell.length_b   1.000
_cell.length_c   1.000
_cell.angle_alpha   90.00
_cell.angle_beta   90.00
_cell.angle_gamma   90.00
#
_symmetry.space_group_name_H-M   'P 1'
#
loop_
_entity.id
_entity.type
_entity.pdbx_description
1 polymer ?
#
loop_
_entity_poly.entity_id
_entity_poly.type
_entity_poly.pdbx_seq_one_letter_code
_entity_poly.pdbx_strand_id
1 'polypeptide(L)'
;KQRVIENTLRPRPVEGLTLAQENTTHYIDPSLTVSEDLKDHQGRVFARKGQVINPLDTVPFTDTLYFIDADNPQQLAWMKAQKPGTLTYRVILVNGDVREATNALNTRIYFDQDGSLCRKFKLKAIPARVTLAEDRRRLRVDTFALDAPEVKP
;
A
#
# COMPACT_ATOMS: atom_id res chain seq x y z
N LYS A 1 -5.09 -30.50 -6.67
CA LYS A 1 -6.02 -29.46 -7.08
C LYS A 1 -6.24 -28.45 -5.98
N GLN A 2 -6.46 -28.93 -4.77
CA GLN A 2 -6.63 -28.02 -3.65
C GLN A 2 -5.39 -27.23 -3.39
N ARG A 3 -4.22 -27.81 -3.59
CA ARG A 3 -2.97 -27.06 -3.40
C ARG A 3 -2.87 -25.87 -4.33
N VAL A 4 -3.29 -26.05 -5.58
CA VAL A 4 -3.25 -24.95 -6.54
C VAL A 4 -4.18 -23.84 -6.09
N ILE A 5 -5.37 -24.22 -5.60
CA ILE A 5 -6.34 -23.25 -5.12
C ILE A 5 -5.79 -22.54 -3.88
N GLU A 6 -5.20 -23.30 -2.96
CA GLU A 6 -4.64 -22.71 -1.73
C GLU A 6 -3.51 -21.74 -2.05
N ASN A 7 -2.63 -22.11 -2.97
CA ASN A 7 -1.54 -21.23 -3.36
C ASN A 7 -2.04 -19.95 -4.00
N THR A 8 -3.16 -20.01 -4.71
CA THR A 8 -3.77 -18.84 -5.32
C THR A 8 -4.38 -17.93 -4.26
N LEU A 9 -5.01 -18.53 -3.24
CA LEU A 9 -5.72 -17.76 -2.23
C LEU A 9 -4.79 -17.24 -1.14
N ARG A 10 -3.68 -17.93 -0.88
CA ARG A 10 -2.71 -17.54 0.13
C ARG A 10 -1.35 -17.38 -0.53
N PRO A 11 -1.10 -16.22 -1.14
CA PRO A 11 0.20 -15.98 -1.77
C PRO A 11 1.33 -15.94 -0.76
N ARG A 12 2.56 -16.01 -1.26
CA ARG A 12 3.73 -15.93 -0.41
C ARG A 12 3.74 -14.60 0.34
N PRO A 13 3.97 -14.63 1.66
CA PRO A 13 4.01 -13.38 2.43
C PRO A 13 5.11 -12.44 1.97
N VAL A 14 4.87 -11.15 2.11
CA VAL A 14 5.88 -10.13 1.83
C VAL A 14 6.92 -10.18 2.95
N GLU A 15 8.20 -10.25 2.57
CA GLU A 15 9.29 -10.33 3.52
C GLU A 15 9.78 -8.94 3.90
N GLY A 16 10.44 -8.86 5.05
CA GLY A 16 11.07 -7.63 5.48
C GLY A 16 10.19 -6.68 6.26
N LEU A 17 8.96 -7.07 6.54
CA LEU A 17 8.04 -6.24 7.30
C LEU A 17 7.95 -6.72 8.74
N THR A 18 7.77 -5.77 9.65
CA THR A 18 7.58 -6.07 11.07
C THR A 18 6.29 -5.43 11.54
N LEU A 19 5.84 -5.83 12.73
CA LEU A 19 4.75 -5.12 13.39
C LEU A 19 5.24 -3.76 13.82
N ALA A 20 4.45 -2.73 13.55
CA ALA A 20 4.82 -1.39 13.95
C ALA A 20 4.87 -1.29 15.47
N GLN A 21 5.95 -0.76 15.99
CA GLN A 21 6.14 -0.59 17.43
C GLN A 21 5.68 0.80 17.89
N GLU A 22 5.56 1.71 16.95
CA GLU A 22 5.10 3.07 17.25
C GLU A 22 4.44 3.64 16.01
N ASN A 23 3.65 4.68 16.22
CA ASN A 23 3.02 5.39 15.11
C ASN A 23 4.08 6.24 14.43
N THR A 24 4.22 6.08 13.11
CA THR A 24 5.19 6.87 12.35
C THR A 24 4.53 7.44 11.10
N THR A 25 5.13 8.50 10.59
CA THR A 25 4.70 9.11 9.34
C THR A 25 5.94 9.44 8.52
N HIS A 26 5.90 9.07 7.25
CA HIS A 26 6.93 9.54 6.33
C HIS A 26 6.27 9.86 4.99
N TYR A 27 7.00 10.56 4.14
CA TYR A 27 6.47 11.03 2.88
C TYR A 27 7.28 10.45 1.73
N ILE A 28 6.60 10.16 0.63
CA ILE A 28 7.21 9.65 -0.58
C ILE A 28 6.99 10.67 -1.67
N ASP A 29 8.09 11.13 -2.25
CA ASP A 29 8.05 12.02 -3.42
C ASP A 29 8.11 11.10 -4.64
N PRO A 30 7.01 10.98 -5.41
CA PRO A 30 7.00 10.08 -6.55
C PRO A 30 7.69 10.66 -7.78
N SER A 31 8.26 11.85 -7.68
CA SER A 31 8.95 12.47 -8.81
C SER A 31 10.06 11.57 -9.32
N LEU A 32 10.24 11.59 -10.62
CA LEU A 32 11.33 10.85 -11.24
C LEU A 32 12.03 11.72 -12.25
N THR A 33 13.31 11.43 -12.47
CA THR A 33 14.10 12.10 -13.49
C THR A 33 14.12 11.22 -14.71
N VAL A 34 13.79 11.80 -15.84
CA VAL A 34 13.74 11.06 -17.11
C VAL A 34 15.16 10.72 -17.52
N SER A 35 15.43 9.41 -17.69
CA SER A 35 16.78 8.95 -18.02
C SER A 35 17.09 9.06 -19.52
N GLU A 36 16.06 9.12 -20.35
CA GLU A 36 16.22 9.34 -21.79
C GLU A 36 14.91 9.91 -22.31
N ASP A 37 14.96 10.55 -23.48
CA ASP A 37 13.78 11.15 -24.06
C ASP A 37 12.67 10.12 -24.18
N LEU A 38 11.47 10.48 -23.73
CA LEU A 38 10.29 9.63 -23.86
C LEU A 38 9.48 10.09 -25.06
N LYS A 39 9.09 9.14 -25.90
CA LYS A 39 8.36 9.41 -27.12
C LYS A 39 7.03 8.68 -27.14
N ASP A 40 6.04 9.30 -27.77
CA ASP A 40 4.78 8.61 -28.00
C ASP A 40 4.93 7.68 -29.21
N HIS A 41 3.86 6.96 -29.53
CA HIS A 41 3.91 6.00 -30.63
C HIS A 41 4.08 6.65 -32.00
N GLN A 42 3.95 7.97 -32.09
CA GLN A 42 4.18 8.71 -33.31
C GLN A 42 5.57 9.33 -33.37
N GLY A 43 6.40 9.07 -32.36
CA GLY A 43 7.76 9.55 -32.34
C GLY A 43 7.93 10.96 -31.77
N ARG A 44 6.84 11.55 -31.25
CA ARG A 44 6.95 12.89 -30.66
C ARG A 44 7.46 12.80 -29.24
N VAL A 45 8.43 13.65 -28.92
CA VAL A 45 9.03 13.68 -27.59
C VAL A 45 8.09 14.41 -26.63
N PHE A 46 7.63 13.73 -25.59
CA PHE A 46 6.77 14.36 -24.59
C PHE A 46 7.49 14.54 -23.24
N ALA A 47 8.68 13.95 -23.07
CA ALA A 47 9.49 14.18 -21.88
C ALA A 47 10.94 14.01 -22.30
N ARG A 48 11.80 14.93 -21.85
CA ARG A 48 13.19 14.97 -22.26
C ARG A 48 14.09 14.47 -21.15
N LYS A 49 15.23 13.88 -21.55
CA LYS A 49 16.24 13.44 -20.62
C LYS A 49 16.60 14.57 -19.65
N GLY A 50 16.64 14.25 -18.36
CA GLY A 50 16.96 15.21 -17.30
C GLY A 50 15.75 15.95 -16.75
N GLN A 51 14.60 15.83 -17.40
CA GLN A 51 13.38 16.48 -16.92
C GLN A 51 12.87 15.74 -15.68
N VAL A 52 12.42 16.52 -14.70
CA VAL A 52 11.82 15.96 -13.48
C VAL A 52 10.32 15.96 -13.64
N ILE A 53 9.71 14.79 -13.48
CA ILE A 53 8.27 14.63 -13.64
C ILE A 53 7.68 14.11 -12.34
N ASN A 54 6.59 14.74 -11.88
CA ASN A 54 5.82 14.22 -10.77
C ASN A 54 4.52 13.65 -11.32
N PRO A 55 4.33 12.32 -11.24
CA PRO A 55 3.11 11.70 -11.77
C PRO A 55 1.83 12.24 -11.18
N LEU A 56 1.89 12.78 -9.95
CA LEU A 56 0.70 13.35 -9.30
C LEU A 56 0.22 14.62 -9.99
N ASP A 57 1.06 15.25 -10.81
CA ASP A 57 0.62 16.42 -11.58
C ASP A 57 -0.34 16.02 -12.69
N THR A 58 -0.26 14.78 -13.16
CA THR A 58 -1.05 14.30 -14.28
C THR A 58 -2.19 13.38 -13.82
N VAL A 59 -1.87 12.45 -12.90
CA VAL A 59 -2.83 11.47 -12.41
C VAL A 59 -2.93 11.64 -10.91
N PRO A 60 -3.99 12.29 -10.42
CA PRO A 60 -4.11 12.50 -8.98
C PRO A 60 -4.32 11.17 -8.25
N PHE A 61 -3.79 11.10 -7.06
CA PHE A 61 -3.95 9.94 -6.20
C PHE A 61 -5.19 10.18 -5.34
N THR A 62 -6.25 9.44 -5.63
CA THR A 62 -7.55 9.69 -5.00
C THR A 62 -7.99 8.57 -4.06
N ASP A 63 -7.18 7.54 -3.92
CA ASP A 63 -7.51 6.40 -3.05
C ASP A 63 -6.81 6.52 -1.70
N THR A 64 -7.32 5.76 -0.74
CA THR A 64 -6.59 5.44 0.48
C THR A 64 -6.17 3.97 0.38
N LEU A 65 -4.89 3.70 0.58
CA LEU A 65 -4.39 2.33 0.54
C LEU A 65 -4.10 1.87 1.95
N TYR A 66 -4.54 0.66 2.28
CA TYR A 66 -4.27 0.05 3.58
C TYR A 66 -3.46 -1.22 3.37
N PHE A 67 -2.40 -1.37 4.14
CA PHE A 67 -1.54 -2.55 4.09
C PHE A 67 -1.65 -3.29 5.41
N ILE A 68 -2.09 -4.53 5.37
CA ILE A 68 -2.32 -5.29 6.60
C ILE A 68 -1.86 -6.74 6.44
N ASP A 69 -1.65 -7.38 7.58
CA ASP A 69 -1.47 -8.83 7.70
C ASP A 69 -2.81 -9.40 8.14
N ALA A 70 -3.47 -10.12 7.24
CA ALA A 70 -4.81 -10.64 7.50
C ALA A 70 -4.81 -11.83 8.47
N ASP A 71 -3.65 -12.41 8.75
CA ASP A 71 -3.54 -13.45 9.79
C ASP A 71 -3.52 -12.85 11.19
N ASN A 72 -3.35 -11.54 11.30
CA ASN A 72 -3.29 -10.86 12.58
C ASN A 72 -4.67 -10.31 12.93
N PRO A 73 -5.33 -10.85 13.96
CA PRO A 73 -6.70 -10.40 14.30
C PRO A 73 -6.78 -8.94 14.68
N GLN A 74 -5.74 -8.38 15.28
CA GLN A 74 -5.73 -6.97 15.64
C GLN A 74 -5.73 -6.09 14.40
N GLN A 75 -5.01 -6.49 13.37
CA GLN A 75 -4.97 -5.72 12.13
C GLN A 75 -6.29 -5.82 11.38
N LEU A 76 -6.92 -7.00 11.40
CA LEU A 76 -8.25 -7.12 10.81
C LEU A 76 -9.25 -6.23 11.54
N ALA A 77 -9.21 -6.20 12.86
CA ALA A 77 -10.10 -5.34 13.63
C ALA A 77 -9.82 -3.87 13.35
N TRP A 78 -8.54 -3.52 13.26
CA TRP A 78 -8.16 -2.16 12.93
C TRP A 78 -8.72 -1.75 11.57
N MET A 79 -8.62 -2.65 10.58
CA MET A 79 -9.13 -2.34 9.24
C MET A 79 -10.65 -2.16 9.24
N LYS A 80 -11.35 -2.99 9.99
CA LYS A 80 -12.81 -2.87 10.08
C LYS A 80 -13.24 -1.54 10.67
N ALA A 81 -12.41 -0.95 11.50
CA ALA A 81 -12.72 0.31 12.16
C ALA A 81 -12.33 1.53 11.33
N GLN A 82 -11.69 1.34 10.19
CA GLN A 82 -11.22 2.46 9.39
C GLN A 82 -12.37 3.14 8.67
N LYS A 83 -12.26 4.46 8.58
CA LYS A 83 -13.20 5.29 7.83
C LYS A 83 -12.38 6.15 6.89
N PRO A 84 -12.12 5.66 5.68
CA PRO A 84 -11.26 6.41 4.75
C PRO A 84 -11.87 7.76 4.43
N GLY A 85 -10.99 8.76 4.32
CA GLY A 85 -11.42 10.10 3.97
C GLY A 85 -11.59 10.30 2.47
N THR A 86 -11.34 9.27 1.69
CA THR A 86 -11.50 9.32 0.24
C THR A 86 -12.71 8.49 -0.17
N LEU A 87 -13.22 8.77 -1.37
CA LEU A 87 -14.39 8.07 -1.86
C LEU A 87 -14.13 6.59 -2.08
N THR A 88 -12.92 6.25 -2.52
CA THR A 88 -12.53 4.86 -2.74
C THR A 88 -11.31 4.52 -1.91
N TYR A 89 -11.16 3.24 -1.60
CA TYR A 89 -10.01 2.75 -0.86
C TYR A 89 -9.70 1.33 -1.29
N ARG A 90 -8.49 0.87 -0.99
CA ARG A 90 -8.07 -0.48 -1.32
C ARG A 90 -7.39 -1.11 -0.12
N VAL A 91 -7.71 -2.37 0.12
CA VAL A 91 -7.06 -3.16 1.17
C VAL A 91 -6.08 -4.10 0.50
N ILE A 92 -4.81 -3.99 0.89
CA ILE A 92 -3.73 -4.73 0.28
C ILE A 92 -3.09 -5.61 1.35
N LEU A 93 -3.11 -6.90 1.14
CA LEU A 93 -2.52 -7.83 2.10
C LEU A 93 -1.04 -7.99 1.83
N VAL A 94 -0.28 -8.09 2.91
CA VAL A 94 1.12 -8.50 2.84
C VAL A 94 1.27 -9.93 3.35
N ASN A 95 0.25 -10.47 3.98
CA ASN A 95 0.18 -11.85 4.44
C ASN A 95 -1.27 -12.20 4.67
N GLY A 96 -1.59 -13.47 4.51
CA GLY A 96 -2.91 -13.98 4.81
C GLY A 96 -3.62 -14.55 3.59
N ASP A 97 -4.81 -15.02 3.83
CA ASP A 97 -5.65 -15.66 2.83
C ASP A 97 -6.60 -14.62 2.24
N VAL A 98 -6.51 -14.42 0.92
CA VAL A 98 -7.30 -13.39 0.24
C VAL A 98 -8.80 -13.65 0.37
N ARG A 99 -9.20 -14.92 0.26
CA ARG A 99 -10.62 -15.26 0.35
C ARG A 99 -11.17 -15.00 1.75
N GLU A 100 -10.42 -15.43 2.78
CA GLU A 100 -10.84 -15.20 4.15
C GLU A 100 -10.92 -13.71 4.47
N ALA A 101 -9.95 -12.96 3.99
CA ALA A 101 -9.95 -11.51 4.21
C ALA A 101 -11.12 -10.85 3.49
N THR A 102 -11.43 -11.30 2.28
CA THR A 102 -12.59 -10.78 1.53
C THR A 102 -13.87 -11.00 2.33
N ASN A 103 -14.02 -12.19 2.89
CA ASN A 103 -15.22 -12.49 3.68
C ASN A 103 -15.26 -11.70 4.96
N ALA A 104 -14.11 -11.55 5.63
CA ALA A 104 -14.05 -10.86 6.91
C ALA A 104 -14.29 -9.36 6.76
N LEU A 105 -13.78 -8.75 5.69
CA LEU A 105 -13.84 -7.31 5.51
C LEU A 105 -14.94 -6.88 4.54
N ASN A 106 -15.54 -7.83 3.86
CA ASN A 106 -16.65 -7.59 2.93
C ASN A 106 -16.28 -6.51 1.89
N THR A 107 -15.08 -6.63 1.35
CA THR A 107 -14.61 -5.70 0.32
C THR A 107 -13.60 -6.44 -0.55
N ARG A 108 -13.31 -5.86 -1.70
CA ARG A 108 -12.32 -6.44 -2.59
C ARG A 108 -10.93 -6.34 -1.96
N ILE A 109 -10.20 -7.44 -2.01
CA ILE A 109 -8.88 -7.55 -1.38
C ILE A 109 -7.83 -7.74 -2.46
N TYR A 110 -6.72 -7.04 -2.29
CA TYR A 110 -5.54 -7.16 -3.15
C TYR A 110 -4.41 -7.77 -2.35
N PHE A 111 -3.41 -8.28 -3.04
CA PHE A 111 -2.21 -8.80 -2.39
C PHE A 111 -0.99 -8.19 -3.07
N ASP A 112 -0.03 -7.73 -2.27
CA ASP A 112 1.20 -7.12 -2.80
C ASP A 112 2.20 -8.22 -3.10
N GLN A 113 2.03 -8.89 -4.24
CA GLN A 113 2.93 -9.98 -4.61
C GLN A 113 4.34 -9.45 -4.78
N ASP A 114 5.30 -10.19 -4.24
CA ASP A 114 6.72 -9.85 -4.28
C ASP A 114 7.07 -8.56 -3.54
N GLY A 115 6.12 -7.95 -2.85
CA GLY A 115 6.38 -6.75 -2.05
C GLY A 115 6.71 -5.51 -2.86
N SER A 116 6.29 -5.46 -4.12
CA SER A 116 6.65 -4.33 -4.98
C SER A 116 6.08 -3.01 -4.48
N LEU A 117 4.84 -3.01 -3.99
CA LEU A 117 4.24 -1.79 -3.46
C LEU A 117 4.88 -1.39 -2.14
N CYS A 118 5.19 -2.37 -1.29
CA CYS A 118 5.86 -2.07 -0.04
C CYS A 118 7.20 -1.41 -0.28
N ARG A 119 7.94 -1.86 -1.28
CA ARG A 119 9.22 -1.24 -1.61
C ARG A 119 9.02 0.16 -2.19
N LYS A 120 8.01 0.32 -3.03
CA LYS A 120 7.72 1.61 -3.64
C LYS A 120 7.39 2.66 -2.58
N PHE A 121 6.63 2.29 -1.56
CA PHE A 121 6.24 3.21 -0.50
C PHE A 121 7.19 3.15 0.69
N LYS A 122 8.26 2.37 0.60
CA LYS A 122 9.28 2.26 1.65
C LYS A 122 8.68 1.82 2.97
N LEU A 123 7.75 0.88 2.90
CA LEU A 123 7.12 0.32 4.09
C LEU A 123 8.10 -0.62 4.78
N LYS A 124 8.19 -0.50 6.10
CA LYS A 124 9.01 -1.37 6.91
C LYS A 124 8.19 -2.05 8.01
N ALA A 125 7.04 -1.50 8.30
CA ALA A 125 6.18 -1.99 9.37
C ALA A 125 4.73 -1.86 8.98
N ILE A 126 3.87 -2.64 9.58
CA ILE A 126 2.44 -2.66 9.30
C ILE A 126 1.67 -2.76 10.62
N PRO A 127 0.40 -2.39 10.63
CA PRO A 127 -0.41 -1.92 9.50
C PRO A 127 -0.02 -0.51 9.07
N ALA A 128 -0.29 -0.20 7.82
CA ALA A 128 0.08 1.09 7.26
C ALA A 128 -1.02 1.63 6.37
N ARG A 129 -1.00 2.94 6.17
CA ARG A 129 -1.97 3.62 5.32
C ARG A 129 -1.23 4.60 4.44
N VAL A 130 -1.58 4.62 3.16
CA VAL A 130 -1.00 5.54 2.19
C VAL A 130 -2.08 6.46 1.66
N THR A 131 -1.86 7.75 1.74
CA THR A 131 -2.80 8.76 1.28
C THR A 131 -2.03 9.86 0.54
N LEU A 132 -2.79 10.73 -0.13
CA LEU A 132 -2.20 11.91 -0.73
C LEU A 132 -1.85 12.88 0.39
N ALA A 133 -0.62 13.41 0.37
CA ALA A 133 -0.18 14.37 1.37
C ALA A 133 -0.91 15.70 1.18
N GLU A 134 -0.85 16.53 2.22
CA GLU A 134 -1.53 17.81 2.22
C GLU A 134 -1.06 18.72 1.10
N ASP A 135 0.23 18.61 0.72
CA ASP A 135 0.77 19.45 -0.37
C ASP A 135 0.34 18.94 -1.75
N ARG A 136 -0.29 17.77 -1.83
CA ARG A 136 -0.80 17.14 -3.04
C ARG A 136 0.29 16.82 -4.07
N ARG A 137 1.54 16.84 -3.65
CA ARG A 137 2.68 16.52 -4.49
C ARG A 137 3.48 15.33 -4.00
N ARG A 138 3.15 14.83 -2.81
CA ARG A 138 3.78 13.66 -2.21
C ARG A 138 2.72 12.72 -1.69
N LEU A 139 3.12 11.50 -1.40
CA LEU A 139 2.27 10.53 -0.74
C LEU A 139 2.66 10.48 0.73
N ARG A 140 1.67 10.34 1.58
CA ARG A 140 1.89 10.23 3.02
C ARG A 140 1.71 8.78 3.43
N VAL A 141 2.68 8.26 4.17
CA VAL A 141 2.67 6.87 4.64
C VAL A 141 2.65 6.89 6.17
N ASP A 142 1.57 6.38 6.74
CA ASP A 142 1.43 6.28 8.19
C ASP A 142 1.46 4.82 8.60
N THR A 143 2.21 4.52 9.66
CA THR A 143 2.17 3.19 10.28
C THR A 143 1.60 3.32 11.68
N PHE A 144 0.92 2.26 12.13
CA PHE A 144 0.15 2.32 13.36
C PHE A 144 0.53 1.18 14.29
N ALA A 145 0.91 1.50 15.51
CA ALA A 145 1.17 0.50 16.51
C ALA A 145 -0.15 0.06 17.12
N LEU A 146 -0.45 -1.22 16.98
CA LEU A 146 -1.69 -1.80 17.49
C LEU A 146 -1.41 -2.63 18.75
N ASP A 147 -0.47 -2.23 19.54
CA ASP A 147 -0.17 -2.97 20.68
C ASP A 147 -1.25 -2.88 21.64
N ALA A 148 -1.30 -3.78 22.21
CA ALA A 148 -2.14 -3.72 23.12
C ALA A 148 -1.89 -3.31 24.43
N PRO A 149 -1.51 -2.84 24.84
CA PRO A 149 -1.15 -2.80 25.86
C PRO A 149 -1.66 -3.34 26.93
N GLU A 150 -1.52 -3.64 26.24
CA GLU A 150 -1.74 -3.98 26.67
C GLU A 150 -2.16 -4.31 27.41
N VAL A 151 -2.16 -4.42 27.52
CA VAL A 151 -2.51 -4.74 27.98
C VAL A 151 -2.54 -4.69 29.00
N LYS A 152 -2.52 -4.34 29.41
CA LYS A 152 -2.49 -4.29 30.25
C LYS A 152 -2.85 -4.60 31.05
N PRO A 153 -2.73 -4.81 31.55
CA PRO A 153 -2.99 -5.21 32.48
C PRO A 153 -3.29 -5.44 33.23
#